data_56238a78b39a23fb9a55671798fe6096
#
_entry.id   56238a78b39a23fb9a55671798fe6096
#
_cell.length_a   1.000
_cell.length_b   1.000
_cell.length_c   1.000
_cell.angle_alpha   90.00
_cell.angle_beta   90.00
_cell.angle_gamma   90.00
#
_symmetry.space_group_name_H-M   'P 1'
#
loop_
_entity.id
_entity.type
_entity.pdbx_description
1 polymer ?
#
loop_
_entity_poly.entity_id
_entity_poly.type
_entity_poly.pdbx_seq_one_letter_code
_entity_poly.pdbx_strand_id
1 'polypeptide(L)'
;MVELNCLEHKVIVHMARPDNLPQIFHLVDSYSDSLTINKNKAKNALRELVYINGVLLFKFDKEVIGGIAGFVTPSMFTDDTLFNVLFFYVKKDFRHLTKEIIKEFELVLLPTSVNKIIFGVLGNESYEKQKRFMRMMGYKELETHMVKGV
;
A
#
# COMPACT_ATOMS: atom_id res chain seq x y z
N MET A 1 -0.42 -1.94 -41.64
CA MET A 1 0.02 -1.02 -40.61
C MET A 1 -0.21 -1.68 -39.27
N VAL A 2 0.83 -2.15 -38.68
CA VAL A 2 0.74 -2.72 -37.36
C VAL A 2 0.69 -1.54 -36.41
N GLU A 3 -0.49 -1.22 -35.94
CA GLU A 3 -0.56 -0.55 -34.65
C GLU A 3 0.09 -1.53 -33.69
N LEU A 4 1.35 -1.29 -33.40
CA LEU A 4 1.92 -1.73 -32.17
C LEU A 4 1.00 -1.13 -31.11
N ASN A 5 0.06 -1.92 -30.64
CA ASN A 5 -0.43 -1.75 -29.30
C ASN A 5 0.83 -1.83 -28.44
N CYS A 6 1.46 -0.70 -28.26
CA CYS A 6 2.27 -0.50 -27.09
C CYS A 6 1.29 -0.77 -25.96
N LEU A 7 1.26 -2.00 -25.53
CA LEU A 7 0.82 -2.33 -24.19
C LEU A 7 1.67 -1.41 -23.34
N GLU A 8 1.10 -0.27 -23.02
CA GLU A 8 1.74 0.61 -22.07
C GLU A 8 1.89 -0.20 -20.82
N HIS A 9 3.10 -0.69 -20.57
CA HIS A 9 3.47 -1.36 -19.34
C HIS A 9 3.37 -0.33 -18.23
N LYS A 10 2.14 -0.06 -17.83
CA LYS A 10 1.78 0.97 -16.88
C LYS A 10 1.19 0.35 -15.63
N VAL A 11 1.67 0.82 -14.50
CA VAL A 11 1.04 0.52 -13.22
C VAL A 11 -0.29 1.26 -13.12
N ILE A 12 -1.33 0.52 -12.77
CA ILE A 12 -2.66 1.06 -12.50
C ILE A 12 -2.99 0.82 -11.04
N VAL A 13 -3.41 1.86 -10.35
CA VAL A 13 -3.90 1.79 -8.97
C VAL A 13 -5.40 2.04 -8.98
N HIS A 14 -6.16 1.12 -8.42
CA HIS A 14 -7.61 1.26 -8.33
C HIS A 14 -8.16 0.84 -6.98
N MET A 15 -9.30 1.43 -6.60
CA MET A 15 -9.97 1.07 -5.37
C MET A 15 -10.52 -0.35 -5.45
N ALA A 16 -10.23 -1.15 -4.44
CA ALA A 16 -10.76 -2.51 -4.34
C ALA A 16 -12.24 -2.50 -3.97
N ARG A 17 -12.96 -3.44 -4.57
CA ARG A 17 -14.38 -3.72 -4.31
C ARG A 17 -14.53 -5.10 -3.70
N PRO A 18 -15.68 -5.45 -3.13
CA PRO A 18 -15.92 -6.80 -2.61
C PRO A 18 -15.60 -7.91 -3.59
N ASP A 19 -15.80 -7.69 -4.89
CA ASP A 19 -15.46 -8.66 -5.94
C ASP A 19 -13.96 -8.96 -6.02
N ASN A 20 -13.13 -8.09 -5.48
CA ASN A 20 -11.68 -8.25 -5.46
C ASN A 20 -11.15 -9.04 -4.24
N LEU A 21 -12.02 -9.48 -3.33
CA LEU A 21 -11.59 -10.20 -2.13
C LEU A 21 -10.73 -11.44 -2.43
N PRO A 22 -11.03 -12.28 -3.44
CA PRO A 22 -10.16 -13.40 -3.77
C PRO A 22 -8.72 -12.96 -4.11
N GLN A 23 -8.57 -11.86 -4.83
CA GLN A 23 -7.26 -11.31 -5.21
C GLN A 23 -6.52 -10.77 -3.98
N ILE A 24 -7.23 -10.08 -3.08
CA ILE A 24 -6.68 -9.58 -1.83
C ILE A 24 -6.20 -10.73 -0.95
N PHE A 25 -6.99 -11.79 -0.83
CA PHE A 25 -6.63 -12.96 -0.04
C PHE A 25 -5.41 -13.69 -0.63
N HIS A 26 -5.30 -13.73 -1.94
CA HIS A 26 -4.10 -14.25 -2.61
C HIS A 26 -2.85 -13.43 -2.26
N LEU A 27 -2.96 -12.10 -2.19
CA LEU A 27 -1.85 -11.25 -1.75
C LEU A 27 -1.43 -11.56 -0.31
N VAL A 28 -2.37 -11.78 0.59
CA VAL A 28 -2.07 -12.19 1.97
C VAL A 28 -1.35 -13.53 2.00
N ASP A 29 -1.80 -14.49 1.20
CA ASP A 29 -1.17 -15.81 1.11
C ASP A 29 0.24 -15.74 0.52
N SER A 30 0.50 -14.80 -0.37
CA SER A 30 1.81 -14.55 -0.97
C SER A 30 2.75 -13.78 -0.05
N TYR A 31 2.23 -13.17 1.00
CA TYR A 31 3.02 -12.41 1.96
C TYR A 31 3.86 -13.37 2.79
N SER A 32 5.16 -13.39 2.55
CA SER A 32 6.12 -14.31 3.16
C SER A 32 7.26 -13.55 3.82
N ASP A 33 6.94 -12.60 4.66
CA ASP A 33 7.96 -11.81 5.33
C ASP A 33 8.37 -12.40 6.69
N SER A 34 9.44 -11.82 7.24
CA SER A 34 10.02 -12.15 8.53
C SER A 34 9.04 -12.02 9.70
N LEU A 35 7.87 -11.44 9.49
CA LEU A 35 6.81 -11.35 10.48
C LEU A 35 5.91 -12.58 10.40
N THR A 36 5.73 -13.25 11.53
CA THR A 36 4.69 -14.27 11.65
C THR A 36 3.34 -13.57 11.71
N ILE A 37 2.55 -13.71 10.64
CA ILE A 37 1.21 -13.15 10.59
C ILE A 37 0.14 -14.24 10.74
N ASN A 38 -0.95 -13.88 11.38
CA ASN A 38 -2.17 -14.68 11.34
C ASN A 38 -2.93 -14.30 10.05
N LYS A 39 -2.82 -15.15 9.03
CA LYS A 39 -3.40 -14.87 7.71
C LYS A 39 -4.92 -14.70 7.74
N ASN A 40 -5.63 -15.49 8.53
CA ASN A 40 -7.09 -15.38 8.64
C ASN A 40 -7.49 -14.05 9.28
N LYS A 41 -6.79 -13.63 10.29
CA LYS A 41 -7.01 -12.33 10.95
C LYS A 41 -6.72 -11.18 9.98
N ALA A 42 -5.64 -11.25 9.22
CA ALA A 42 -5.29 -10.24 8.21
C ALA A 42 -6.35 -10.19 7.11
N LYS A 43 -6.81 -11.32 6.61
CA LYS A 43 -7.89 -11.38 5.60
C LYS A 43 -9.18 -10.73 6.10
N ASN A 44 -9.56 -10.99 7.35
CA ASN A 44 -10.75 -10.37 7.94
C ASN A 44 -10.61 -8.87 8.08
N ALA A 45 -9.45 -8.38 8.53
CA ALA A 45 -9.18 -6.96 8.63
C ALA A 45 -9.25 -6.26 7.26
N LEU A 46 -8.63 -6.86 6.24
CA LEU A 46 -8.66 -6.31 4.88
C LEU A 46 -10.07 -6.34 4.28
N ARG A 47 -10.87 -7.35 4.57
CA ARG A 47 -12.28 -7.40 4.17
C ARG A 47 -13.04 -6.20 4.73
N GLU A 48 -12.89 -5.90 6.01
CA GLU A 48 -13.53 -4.73 6.63
C GLU A 48 -13.07 -3.43 5.99
N LEU A 49 -11.78 -3.29 5.70
CA LEU A 49 -11.23 -2.10 5.05
C LEU A 49 -11.76 -1.91 3.63
N VAL A 50 -12.04 -2.98 2.89
CA VAL A 50 -12.68 -2.89 1.56
C VAL A 50 -14.03 -2.17 1.65
N TYR A 51 -14.83 -2.48 2.65
CA TYR A 51 -16.16 -1.88 2.82
C TYR A 51 -16.12 -0.40 3.18
N ILE A 52 -15.00 0.11 3.70
CA ILE A 52 -14.81 1.53 3.97
C ILE A 52 -13.91 2.23 2.95
N ASN A 53 -13.71 1.60 1.78
CA ASN A 53 -12.86 2.11 0.69
C ASN A 53 -11.40 2.32 1.09
N GLY A 54 -10.91 1.51 2.00
CA GLY A 54 -9.55 1.61 2.54
C GLY A 54 -8.51 0.73 1.83
N VAL A 55 -8.87 0.02 0.76
CA VAL A 55 -7.95 -0.87 0.04
C VAL A 55 -7.84 -0.43 -1.41
N LEU A 56 -6.61 -0.28 -1.87
CA LEU A 56 -6.27 -0.01 -3.25
C LEU A 56 -5.41 -1.15 -3.78
N LEU A 57 -5.69 -1.61 -4.98
CA LEU A 57 -4.93 -2.66 -5.65
C LEU A 57 -4.03 -2.08 -6.73
N PHE A 58 -2.87 -2.68 -6.88
CA PHE A 58 -1.91 -2.36 -7.92
C PHE A 58 -1.97 -3.41 -9.01
N LYS A 59 -2.18 -2.96 -10.24
CA LYS A 59 -2.20 -3.81 -11.43
C LYS A 59 -1.08 -3.44 -12.39
N PHE A 60 -0.52 -4.45 -13.02
CA PHE A 60 0.41 -4.32 -14.11
C PHE A 60 0.08 -5.41 -15.14
N ASP A 61 -0.15 -5.00 -16.39
CA ASP A 61 -0.55 -5.93 -17.47
C ASP A 61 -1.72 -6.84 -17.07
N LYS A 62 -2.76 -6.28 -16.46
CA LYS A 62 -3.97 -6.96 -15.98
C LYS A 62 -3.77 -7.89 -14.78
N GLU A 63 -2.55 -8.04 -14.28
CA GLU A 63 -2.26 -8.82 -13.09
C GLU A 63 -2.30 -7.94 -11.85
N VAL A 64 -2.90 -8.42 -10.77
CA VAL A 64 -2.78 -7.79 -9.46
C VAL A 64 -1.42 -8.13 -8.88
N ILE A 65 -0.57 -7.12 -8.75
CA ILE A 65 0.82 -7.27 -8.31
C ILE A 65 1.06 -6.84 -6.86
N GLY A 66 0.07 -6.27 -6.23
CA GLY A 66 0.16 -5.81 -4.85
C GLY A 66 -1.04 -4.99 -4.42
N GLY A 67 -0.93 -4.41 -3.26
CA GLY A 67 -1.98 -3.57 -2.70
C GLY A 67 -1.50 -2.71 -1.54
N ILE A 68 -2.30 -1.73 -1.21
CA ILE A 68 -2.14 -0.87 -0.05
C ILE A 68 -3.47 -0.77 0.66
N ALA A 69 -3.44 -0.83 1.98
CA ALA A 69 -4.63 -0.71 2.79
C ALA A 69 -4.38 0.22 3.97
N GLY A 70 -5.41 0.97 4.31
CA GLY A 70 -5.34 1.91 5.42
C GLY A 70 -6.69 2.55 5.67
N PHE A 71 -6.67 3.61 6.43
CA PHE A 71 -7.87 4.35 6.78
C PHE A 71 -7.59 5.85 6.80
N VAL A 72 -8.64 6.61 6.53
CA VAL A 72 -8.60 8.06 6.52
C VAL A 72 -9.05 8.59 7.90
N THR A 73 -8.24 9.44 8.51
CA THR A 73 -8.59 10.10 9.78
C THR A 73 -8.23 11.58 9.74
N PRO A 74 -9.00 12.43 10.43
CA PRO A 74 -8.53 13.78 10.71
C PRO A 74 -7.38 13.72 11.73
N SER A 75 -6.42 14.64 11.61
CA SER A 75 -5.41 14.84 12.66
C SER A 75 -6.05 15.37 13.93
N MET A 76 -5.57 14.92 15.09
CA MET A 76 -5.97 15.45 16.37
C MET A 76 -5.41 16.84 16.67
N PHE A 77 -4.30 17.20 16.01
CA PHE A 77 -3.52 18.38 16.36
C PHE A 77 -3.45 19.43 15.26
N THR A 78 -3.81 19.08 14.05
CA THR A 78 -3.73 19.97 12.88
C THR A 78 -5.00 19.85 12.03
N ASP A 79 -5.14 20.72 11.04
CA ASP A 79 -6.26 20.67 10.09
C ASP A 79 -6.06 19.64 8.97
N ASP A 80 -5.06 18.76 9.12
CA ASP A 80 -4.75 17.76 8.12
C ASP A 80 -5.72 16.57 8.14
N THR A 81 -5.96 16.01 6.99
CA THR A 81 -6.62 14.71 6.79
C THR A 81 -5.60 13.68 6.35
N LEU A 82 -5.48 12.61 7.10
CA LEU A 82 -4.41 11.64 6.98
C LEU A 82 -4.91 10.34 6.35
N PHE A 83 -4.11 9.77 5.46
CA PHE A 83 -4.24 8.35 5.08
C PHE A 83 -3.18 7.56 5.85
N ASN A 84 -3.63 6.72 6.77
CA ASN A 84 -2.76 5.90 7.59
C ASN A 84 -2.59 4.53 6.94
N VAL A 85 -1.41 4.24 6.45
CA VAL A 85 -1.11 2.96 5.81
C VAL A 85 -0.91 1.88 6.87
N LEU A 86 -1.72 0.83 6.79
CA LEU A 86 -1.65 -0.35 7.67
C LEU A 86 -1.00 -1.54 6.98
N PHE A 87 -1.14 -1.62 5.67
CA PHE A 87 -0.63 -2.72 4.87
C PHE A 87 -0.13 -2.17 3.53
N PHE A 88 1.05 -2.57 3.15
CA PHE A 88 1.63 -2.28 1.85
C PHE A 88 2.44 -3.49 1.40
N TYR A 89 2.08 -4.04 0.25
CA TYR A 89 2.75 -5.21 -0.29
C TYR A 89 2.83 -5.14 -1.80
N VAL A 90 4.01 -5.46 -2.32
CA VAL A 90 4.25 -5.66 -3.74
C VAL A 90 4.87 -7.04 -3.92
N LYS A 91 4.33 -7.84 -4.83
CA LYS A 91 4.88 -9.15 -5.14
C LYS A 91 6.37 -9.04 -5.53
N LYS A 92 7.16 -9.99 -5.10
CA LYS A 92 8.62 -9.96 -5.21
C LYS A 92 9.12 -9.62 -6.62
N ASP A 93 8.53 -10.21 -7.65
CA ASP A 93 8.96 -10.02 -9.04
C ASP A 93 8.63 -8.62 -9.60
N PHE A 94 7.82 -7.85 -8.89
CA PHE A 94 7.36 -6.52 -9.30
C PHE A 94 7.89 -5.38 -8.42
N ARG A 95 8.79 -5.68 -7.48
CA ARG A 95 9.30 -4.66 -6.53
C ARG A 95 10.10 -3.55 -7.18
N HIS A 96 10.65 -3.79 -8.37
CA HIS A 96 11.30 -2.75 -9.16
C HIS A 96 10.33 -1.65 -9.63
N LEU A 97 9.03 -1.89 -9.58
CA LEU A 97 7.98 -0.93 -9.92
C LEU A 97 7.51 -0.10 -8.71
N THR A 98 8.05 -0.31 -7.52
CA THR A 98 7.55 0.32 -6.28
C THR A 98 7.50 1.84 -6.36
N LYS A 99 8.50 2.46 -6.97
CA LYS A 99 8.51 3.92 -7.15
C LYS A 99 7.32 4.41 -7.99
N GLU A 100 7.03 3.72 -9.08
CA GLU A 100 5.89 4.04 -9.96
C GLU A 100 4.57 3.78 -9.24
N ILE A 101 4.48 2.70 -8.48
CA ILE A 101 3.31 2.34 -7.68
C ILE A 101 2.99 3.45 -6.68
N ILE A 102 3.98 3.93 -5.93
CA ILE A 102 3.76 4.99 -4.94
C ILE A 102 3.31 6.28 -5.62
N LYS A 103 3.92 6.64 -6.74
CA LYS A 103 3.50 7.83 -7.49
C LYS A 103 2.06 7.74 -7.98
N GLU A 104 1.66 6.61 -8.54
CA GLU A 104 0.27 6.39 -9.00
C GLU A 104 -0.71 6.37 -7.82
N PHE A 105 -0.31 5.80 -6.68
CA PHE A 105 -1.11 5.84 -5.47
C PHE A 105 -1.34 7.28 -4.98
N GLU A 106 -0.30 8.08 -4.93
CA GLU A 106 -0.40 9.48 -4.54
C GLU A 106 -1.34 10.27 -5.48
N LEU A 107 -1.28 10.00 -6.79
CA LEU A 107 -2.17 10.63 -7.77
C LEU A 107 -3.64 10.29 -7.54
N VAL A 108 -3.94 9.06 -7.13
CA VAL A 108 -5.31 8.63 -6.80
C VAL A 108 -5.84 9.40 -5.59
N LEU A 109 -4.99 9.78 -4.65
CA LEU A 109 -5.39 10.52 -3.45
C LEU A 109 -5.55 12.02 -3.69
N LEU A 110 -4.94 12.60 -4.72
CA LEU A 110 -4.96 14.05 -4.98
C LEU A 110 -6.37 14.66 -5.04
N PRO A 111 -7.38 14.04 -5.70
CA PRO A 111 -8.72 14.60 -5.74
C PRO A 111 -9.53 14.40 -4.47
N THR A 112 -8.99 13.71 -3.47
CA THR A 112 -9.65 13.44 -2.20
C THR A 112 -9.33 14.54 -1.18
N SER A 113 -9.97 14.47 0.01
CA SER A 113 -9.66 15.37 1.12
C SER A 113 -8.32 15.04 1.80
N VAL A 114 -7.72 13.91 1.50
CA VAL A 114 -6.43 13.49 2.08
C VAL A 114 -5.32 14.41 1.61
N ASN A 115 -4.57 14.98 2.54
CA ASN A 115 -3.43 15.84 2.25
C ASN A 115 -2.11 15.35 2.84
N LYS A 116 -2.13 14.30 3.63
CA LYS A 116 -0.93 13.63 4.15
C LYS A 116 -1.08 12.12 4.16
N ILE A 117 0.03 11.43 3.91
CA ILE A 117 0.11 9.97 3.92
C ILE A 117 1.12 9.58 5.00
N ILE A 118 0.73 8.65 5.87
CA ILE A 118 1.62 8.12 6.90
C ILE A 118 1.93 6.66 6.59
N PHE A 119 3.20 6.39 6.31
CA PHE A 119 3.73 5.04 6.19
C PHE A 119 4.47 4.63 7.45
N GLY A 120 4.21 3.42 7.93
CA GLY A 120 5.07 2.75 8.90
C GLY A 120 6.24 2.06 8.21
N VAL A 121 7.42 2.16 8.79
CA VAL A 121 8.59 1.41 8.37
C VAL A 121 8.95 0.43 9.46
N LEU A 122 9.00 -0.86 9.12
CA LEU A 122 9.30 -1.90 10.09
C LEU A 122 10.75 -1.86 10.54
N GLY A 123 10.97 -1.99 11.86
CA GLY A 123 12.30 -2.05 12.47
C GLY A 123 12.97 -3.40 12.29
N ASN A 124 13.17 -3.84 11.05
CA ASN A 124 13.83 -5.09 10.70
C ASN A 124 15.15 -4.82 9.97
N GLU A 125 15.76 -5.86 9.40
CA GLU A 125 17.03 -5.78 8.67
C GLU A 125 17.00 -4.79 7.51
N SER A 126 15.83 -4.57 6.91
CA SER A 126 15.63 -3.64 5.78
C SER A 126 15.30 -2.21 6.22
N TYR A 127 15.29 -1.90 7.52
CA TYR A 127 14.83 -0.62 8.07
C TYR A 127 15.53 0.59 7.43
N GLU A 128 16.85 0.61 7.40
CA GLU A 128 17.61 1.72 6.84
C GLU A 128 17.38 1.87 5.32
N LYS A 129 17.28 0.77 4.60
CA LYS A 129 16.99 0.75 3.17
C LYS A 129 15.61 1.31 2.87
N GLN A 130 14.61 0.91 3.63
CA GLN A 130 13.24 1.39 3.49
C GLN A 130 13.14 2.88 3.81
N LYS A 131 13.75 3.35 4.87
CA LYS A 131 13.80 4.78 5.22
C LYS A 131 14.43 5.61 4.13
N ARG A 132 15.55 5.15 3.58
CA ARG A 132 16.24 5.85 2.49
C ARG A 132 15.37 5.96 1.25
N PHE A 133 14.68 4.88 0.90
CA PHE A 133 13.74 4.87 -0.21
C PHE A 133 12.59 5.85 0.02
N MET A 134 11.98 5.84 1.20
CA MET A 134 10.88 6.73 1.52
C MET A 134 11.31 8.21 1.51
N ARG A 135 12.50 8.53 2.00
CA ARG A 135 13.05 9.88 1.91
C ARG A 135 13.27 10.32 0.47
N MET A 136 13.76 9.43 -0.39
CA MET A 136 13.91 9.68 -1.82
C MET A 136 12.57 10.00 -2.49
N MET A 137 11.48 9.39 -2.01
CA MET A 137 10.12 9.64 -2.48
C MET A 137 9.48 10.90 -1.87
N GLY A 138 10.21 11.65 -1.04
CA GLY A 138 9.74 12.89 -0.43
C GLY A 138 9.10 12.73 0.95
N TYR A 139 9.12 11.55 1.52
CA TYR A 139 8.60 11.30 2.88
C TYR A 139 9.62 11.74 3.92
N LYS A 140 9.14 12.29 5.02
CA LYS A 140 9.93 12.70 6.18
C LYS A 140 9.58 11.85 7.37
N GLU A 141 10.56 11.63 8.23
CA GLU A 141 10.32 10.93 9.49
C GLU A 141 9.41 11.78 10.39
N LEU A 142 8.31 11.18 10.84
CA LEU A 142 7.32 11.84 11.70
C LEU A 142 7.55 11.49 13.17
N GLU A 143 7.64 10.20 13.45
CA GLU A 143 7.78 9.66 14.81
C GLU A 143 8.35 8.26 14.77
N THR A 144 8.82 7.79 15.93
CA THR A 144 9.28 6.41 16.10
C THR A 144 8.37 5.70 17.08
N HIS A 145 7.84 4.55 16.70
CA HIS A 145 7.05 3.68 17.55
C HIS A 145 7.92 2.59 18.17
N MET A 146 7.74 2.37 19.45
CA MET A 146 8.43 1.31 20.18
C MET A 146 7.39 0.38 20.80
N VAL A 147 7.65 -0.92 20.80
CA VAL A 147 6.72 -1.92 21.31
C VAL A 147 7.38 -2.79 22.38
N LYS A 148 6.62 -3.12 23.41
CA LYS A 148 7.02 -4.06 24.45
C LYS A 148 5.88 -5.04 24.72
N GLY A 149 6.18 -6.33 24.74
CA GLY A 149 5.24 -7.35 25.22
C GLY A 149 5.03 -7.25 26.72
N VAL A 150 3.81 -7.35 27.12
CA VAL A 150 3.40 -7.33 28.55
C VAL A 150 2.58 -8.56 28.90
#